data_219cdb0241f64de5aa25aab1d7def9be
#
_entry.id   219cdb0241f64de5aa25aab1d7def9be
#
_cell.length_a   1.000
_cell.length_b   1.000
_cell.length_c   1.000
_cell.angle_alpha   90.00
_cell.angle_beta   90.00
_cell.angle_gamma   90.00
#
_symmetry.space_group_name_H-M   'P 1'
#
loop_
_entity.id
_entity.type
_entity.pdbx_description
1 polymer ?
#
loop_
_entity_poly.entity_id
_entity_poly.type
_entity_poly.pdbx_seq_one_letter_code
_entity_poly.pdbx_strand_id
1 'polypeptide(L)'
;MNKKELKKVADNFAMEREQEQLEYPVEDYSADKVILYHGTNTDNLDKILEDGLCPRGNNKGNWEHTIRSRNDMVYLTNSYAVYFAMCSIPEDSKASPVVLEVEVDTKSLYPDEDFMEQATRNSAMWQDYFMSIGHEDMTARTEYFRDNISEFQDDYTNSLKYLGNACYLGEIKPESIKRYSVLDVGKVWEHSDPTITLMNYKILGSKYRKLSKKTMWEKPLSINEVIFNKE
;
A
#
# COMPACT_ATOMS: atom_id res chain seq x y z
N MET A 1 -7.74 -25.86 -4.27
CA MET A 1 -6.30 -25.55 -4.34
C MET A 1 -5.78 -25.40 -2.93
N ASN A 2 -4.63 -25.93 -2.59
CA ASN A 2 -4.19 -25.87 -1.21
C ASN A 2 -3.27 -24.66 -0.98
N LYS A 3 -3.25 -24.15 0.26
CA LYS A 3 -2.46 -22.98 0.70
C LYS A 3 -0.95 -23.08 0.36
N LYS A 4 -0.42 -24.32 0.27
CA LYS A 4 0.99 -24.58 -0.02
C LYS A 4 1.35 -24.35 -1.51
N GLU A 5 0.41 -24.63 -2.40
CA GLU A 5 0.57 -24.37 -3.84
C GLU A 5 0.47 -22.88 -4.15
N LEU A 6 -0.43 -22.18 -3.46
CA LEU A 6 -0.57 -20.74 -3.48
C LEU A 6 0.71 -20.03 -3.06
N LYS A 7 1.27 -20.44 -1.93
CA LYS A 7 2.52 -19.89 -1.44
C LYS A 7 3.64 -20.04 -2.46
N LYS A 8 3.73 -21.20 -3.12
CA LYS A 8 4.74 -21.44 -4.14
C LYS A 8 4.61 -20.53 -5.36
N VAL A 9 3.39 -20.17 -5.76
CA VAL A 9 3.15 -19.21 -6.85
C VAL A 9 3.54 -17.79 -6.43
N ALA A 10 3.17 -17.39 -5.22
CA ALA A 10 3.58 -16.11 -4.66
C ALA A 10 5.11 -16.04 -4.53
N ASP A 11 5.76 -17.08 -4.03
CA ASP A 11 7.24 -17.16 -3.90
C ASP A 11 7.94 -17.10 -5.28
N ASN A 12 7.38 -17.69 -6.33
CA ASN A 12 7.94 -17.60 -7.68
C ASN A 12 7.82 -16.19 -8.28
N PHE A 13 6.67 -15.56 -8.15
CA PHE A 13 6.48 -14.16 -8.54
C PHE A 13 7.44 -13.25 -7.78
N ALA A 14 7.65 -13.59 -6.54
CA ALA A 14 8.58 -12.98 -5.65
C ALA A 14 10.04 -13.01 -6.16
N MET A 15 10.51 -14.17 -6.57
CA MET A 15 11.87 -14.34 -7.10
C MET A 15 12.10 -13.55 -8.39
N GLU A 16 11.11 -13.46 -9.28
CA GLU A 16 11.21 -12.66 -10.50
C GLU A 16 11.39 -11.17 -10.18
N ARG A 17 10.67 -10.66 -9.20
CA ARG A 17 10.78 -9.27 -8.73
C ARG A 17 12.04 -8.99 -7.93
N GLU A 18 12.57 -9.98 -7.22
CA GLU A 18 13.83 -9.85 -6.48
C GLU A 18 15.02 -9.57 -7.41
N GLN A 19 15.04 -10.15 -8.59
CA GLN A 19 16.05 -9.88 -9.61
C GLN A 19 16.01 -8.44 -10.13
N GLU A 20 14.82 -7.81 -10.15
CA GLU A 20 14.67 -6.41 -10.53
C GLU A 20 14.99 -5.44 -9.37
N GLN A 21 15.07 -5.92 -8.12
CA GLN A 21 15.19 -5.10 -6.91
C GLN A 21 16.51 -5.25 -6.16
N LEU A 22 17.50 -5.93 -6.73
CA LEU A 22 18.78 -6.25 -6.08
C LEU A 22 19.57 -5.06 -5.50
N GLU A 23 19.27 -3.83 -5.91
CA GLU A 23 19.89 -2.61 -5.38
C GLU A 23 19.31 -2.15 -4.02
N TYR A 24 18.19 -2.73 -3.55
CA TYR A 24 17.48 -2.28 -2.35
C TYR A 24 17.17 -3.45 -1.42
N PRO A 25 17.86 -3.55 -0.27
CA PRO A 25 17.57 -4.60 0.69
C PRO A 25 16.12 -4.51 1.16
N VAL A 26 15.42 -5.62 1.08
CA VAL A 26 14.05 -5.76 1.59
C VAL A 26 14.12 -5.80 3.12
N GLU A 27 13.21 -5.08 3.78
CA GLU A 27 13.10 -5.13 5.23
C GLU A 27 12.58 -6.50 5.69
N ASP A 28 13.06 -6.92 6.86
CA ASP A 28 12.53 -8.12 7.50
C ASP A 28 11.20 -7.78 8.18
N TYR A 29 10.12 -8.33 7.66
CA TYR A 29 8.78 -8.18 8.21
C TYR A 29 8.34 -9.38 9.06
N SER A 30 9.28 -10.24 9.48
CA SER A 30 8.98 -11.43 10.31
C SER A 30 8.90 -11.13 11.82
N ALA A 31 9.25 -9.92 12.24
CA ALA A 31 9.16 -9.49 13.63
C ALA A 31 7.69 -9.43 14.11
N ASP A 32 7.46 -9.52 15.42
CA ASP A 32 6.12 -9.42 16.02
C ASP A 32 5.45 -8.07 15.72
N LYS A 33 6.25 -7.01 15.58
CA LYS A 33 5.80 -5.67 15.21
C LYS A 33 6.66 -5.10 14.09
N VAL A 34 6.03 -4.33 13.22
CA VAL A 34 6.69 -3.66 12.10
C VAL A 34 6.24 -2.21 11.97
N ILE A 35 7.11 -1.38 11.41
CA ILE A 35 6.80 0.00 11.07
C ILE A 35 6.30 0.04 9.63
N LEU A 36 5.11 0.58 9.45
CA LEU A 36 4.49 0.84 8.14
C LEU A 36 3.98 2.27 8.10
N TYR A 37 3.46 2.66 6.95
CA TYR A 37 3.00 4.03 6.71
C TYR A 37 1.56 4.05 6.19
N HIS A 38 0.85 5.14 6.52
CA HIS A 38 -0.47 5.43 5.98
C HIS A 38 -0.50 6.83 5.37
N GLY A 39 -1.04 6.95 4.16
CA GLY A 39 -1.24 8.23 3.49
C GLY A 39 -2.66 8.75 3.71
N THR A 40 -2.77 9.99 4.18
CA THR A 40 -4.04 10.69 4.41
C THR A 40 -3.88 12.19 4.10
N ASN A 41 -4.78 13.04 4.57
CA ASN A 41 -4.72 14.49 4.41
C ASN A 41 -5.04 15.22 5.73
N THR A 42 -4.81 16.53 5.76
CA THR A 42 -5.00 17.35 6.97
C THR A 42 -6.43 17.42 7.46
N ASP A 43 -7.44 17.21 6.60
CA ASP A 43 -8.85 17.23 7.02
C ASP A 43 -9.18 16.06 7.97
N ASN A 44 -8.43 14.97 7.86
CA ASN A 44 -8.61 13.77 8.69
C ASN A 44 -7.64 13.71 9.88
N LEU A 45 -6.58 14.55 9.90
CA LEU A 45 -5.45 14.37 10.81
C LEU A 45 -5.85 14.44 12.28
N ASP A 46 -6.58 15.48 12.69
CA ASP A 46 -6.97 15.68 14.10
C ASP A 46 -7.77 14.48 14.62
N LYS A 47 -8.73 14.01 13.83
CA LYS A 47 -9.53 12.84 14.17
C LYS A 47 -8.69 11.57 14.26
N ILE A 48 -7.73 11.38 13.37
CA ILE A 48 -6.82 10.22 13.41
C ILE A 48 -5.93 10.27 14.66
N LEU A 49 -5.46 11.45 15.05
CA LEU A 49 -4.64 11.60 16.26
C LEU A 49 -5.43 11.34 17.54
N GLU A 50 -6.76 11.59 17.54
CA GLU A 50 -7.66 11.35 18.65
C GLU A 50 -8.15 9.89 18.71
N ASP A 51 -8.66 9.36 17.59
CA ASP A 51 -9.35 8.08 17.52
C ASP A 51 -8.46 6.93 17.02
N GLY A 52 -7.32 7.24 16.40
CA GLY A 52 -6.50 6.27 15.65
C GLY A 52 -6.94 6.13 14.19
N LEU A 53 -6.31 5.19 13.47
CA LEU A 53 -6.69 4.83 12.12
C LEU A 53 -7.81 3.79 12.18
N CYS A 54 -9.02 4.21 11.85
CA CYS A 54 -10.18 3.34 11.78
C CYS A 54 -10.40 2.84 10.35
N PRO A 55 -10.82 1.58 10.18
CA PRO A 55 -11.34 1.10 8.90
C PRO A 55 -12.46 2.02 8.40
N ARG A 56 -12.57 2.17 7.07
CA ARG A 56 -13.59 3.09 6.50
C ARG A 56 -15.04 2.73 6.84
N GLY A 57 -15.31 1.50 7.25
CA GLY A 57 -16.66 1.03 7.49
C GLY A 57 -17.54 1.20 6.24
N ASN A 58 -18.69 1.83 6.39
CA ASN A 58 -19.62 2.12 5.30
C ASN A 58 -19.34 3.47 4.59
N ASN A 59 -18.27 4.18 4.97
CA ASN A 59 -17.91 5.43 4.32
C ASN A 59 -17.36 5.18 2.91
N LYS A 60 -17.46 6.20 2.07
CA LYS A 60 -16.88 6.17 0.73
C LYS A 60 -15.36 6.06 0.82
N GLY A 61 -14.78 5.18 -0.02
CA GLY A 61 -13.33 5.06 -0.18
C GLY A 61 -12.81 5.98 -1.29
N ASN A 62 -11.51 6.22 -1.32
CA ASN A 62 -10.88 7.04 -2.37
C ASN A 62 -10.96 6.41 -3.78
N TRP A 63 -11.23 5.11 -3.87
CA TRP A 63 -11.20 4.30 -5.10
C TRP A 63 -12.55 3.68 -5.45
N GLU A 64 -13.66 4.40 -5.23
CA GLU A 64 -15.02 3.85 -5.44
C GLU A 64 -15.33 3.47 -6.89
N HIS A 65 -14.60 4.04 -7.85
CA HIS A 65 -14.78 3.74 -9.28
C HIS A 65 -13.98 2.52 -9.76
N THR A 66 -13.24 1.90 -8.86
CA THR A 66 -12.45 0.69 -9.09
C THR A 66 -12.94 -0.45 -8.18
N ILE A 67 -12.03 -1.34 -7.81
CA ILE A 67 -12.33 -2.40 -6.84
C ILE A 67 -12.34 -1.76 -5.45
N ARG A 68 -13.46 -1.95 -4.74
CA ARG A 68 -13.60 -1.40 -3.39
C ARG A 68 -12.72 -2.16 -2.42
N SER A 69 -11.89 -1.43 -1.69
CA SER A 69 -11.15 -1.97 -0.55
C SER A 69 -12.09 -2.53 0.53
N ARG A 70 -11.62 -3.45 1.36
CA ARG A 70 -12.38 -3.97 2.50
C ARG A 70 -12.75 -2.85 3.47
N ASN A 71 -13.95 -2.98 4.05
CA ASN A 71 -14.49 -1.98 4.97
C ASN A 71 -14.09 -2.19 6.43
N ASP A 72 -13.46 -3.32 6.75
CA ASP A 72 -12.99 -3.75 8.07
C ASP A 72 -11.46 -3.68 8.22
N MET A 73 -10.76 -3.16 7.22
CA MET A 73 -9.30 -3.08 7.20
C MET A 73 -8.77 -1.67 6.97
N VAL A 74 -7.58 -1.41 7.52
CA VAL A 74 -6.75 -0.23 7.25
C VAL A 74 -5.64 -0.63 6.30
N TYR A 75 -5.50 0.08 5.18
CA TYR A 75 -4.45 -0.18 4.18
C TYR A 75 -3.17 0.57 4.55
N LEU A 76 -2.08 -0.16 4.60
CA LEU A 76 -0.75 0.33 4.96
C LEU A 76 0.23 0.06 3.84
N THR A 77 1.31 0.82 3.83
CA THR A 77 2.37 0.68 2.82
C THR A 77 3.75 0.86 3.44
N ASN A 78 4.75 0.25 2.83
CA ASN A 78 6.15 0.56 3.12
C ASN A 78 6.78 1.48 2.07
N SER A 79 6.06 1.82 0.98
CA SER A 79 6.63 2.47 -0.21
C SER A 79 5.83 3.66 -0.73
N TYR A 80 4.50 3.59 -0.73
CA TYR A 80 3.65 4.51 -1.50
C TYR A 80 2.87 5.52 -0.63
N ALA A 81 3.31 5.77 0.60
CA ALA A 81 2.55 6.61 1.54
C ALA A 81 2.27 8.02 1.01
N VAL A 82 3.23 8.65 0.34
CA VAL A 82 3.04 9.98 -0.27
C VAL A 82 2.05 9.93 -1.42
N TYR A 83 2.13 8.90 -2.26
CA TYR A 83 1.17 8.67 -3.34
C TYR A 83 -0.26 8.57 -2.79
N PHE A 84 -0.47 7.74 -1.77
CA PHE A 84 -1.79 7.56 -1.16
C PHE A 84 -2.26 8.83 -0.42
N ALA A 85 -1.34 9.56 0.24
CA ALA A 85 -1.65 10.83 0.86
C ALA A 85 -2.18 11.84 -0.16
N MET A 86 -1.55 11.93 -1.33
CA MET A 86 -2.02 12.81 -2.40
C MET A 86 -3.36 12.39 -2.98
N CYS A 87 -3.56 11.08 -3.20
CA CYS A 87 -4.83 10.54 -3.67
C CYS A 87 -5.98 10.72 -2.66
N SER A 88 -5.67 10.97 -1.39
CA SER A 88 -6.68 11.21 -0.35
C SER A 88 -7.25 12.63 -0.34
N ILE A 89 -6.65 13.57 -1.09
CA ILE A 89 -7.10 14.96 -1.14
C ILE A 89 -8.30 15.08 -2.08
N PRO A 90 -9.45 15.56 -1.62
CA PRO A 90 -10.59 15.84 -2.51
C PRO A 90 -10.23 16.93 -3.53
N GLU A 91 -10.80 16.85 -4.73
CA GLU A 91 -10.46 17.71 -5.87
C GLU A 91 -10.55 19.22 -5.56
N ASP A 92 -11.54 19.63 -4.76
CA ASP A 92 -11.75 21.03 -4.38
C ASP A 92 -11.21 21.38 -2.98
N SER A 93 -10.45 20.49 -2.33
CA SER A 93 -9.96 20.71 -0.97
C SER A 93 -8.64 21.50 -0.98
N LYS A 94 -8.46 22.29 0.08
CA LYS A 94 -7.17 22.94 0.40
C LYS A 94 -6.32 22.11 1.37
N ALA A 95 -6.73 20.87 1.62
CA ALA A 95 -6.01 19.97 2.50
C ALA A 95 -4.60 19.69 1.96
N SER A 96 -3.67 19.47 2.86
CA SER A 96 -2.31 19.02 2.54
C SER A 96 -2.18 17.52 2.72
N PRO A 97 -1.34 16.83 1.92
CA PRO A 97 -1.08 15.41 2.12
C PRO A 97 -0.38 15.18 3.47
N VAL A 98 -0.76 14.11 4.14
CA VAL A 98 -0.17 13.69 5.42
C VAL A 98 0.29 12.25 5.33
N VAL A 99 1.50 11.99 5.78
CA VAL A 99 2.02 10.63 5.96
C VAL A 99 2.15 10.35 7.45
N LEU A 100 1.56 9.24 7.87
CA LEU A 100 1.65 8.72 9.23
C LEU A 100 2.61 7.52 9.25
N GLU A 101 3.51 7.47 10.23
CA GLU A 101 4.30 6.28 10.57
C GLU A 101 3.62 5.55 11.71
N VAL A 102 3.33 4.27 11.51
CA VAL A 102 2.61 3.45 12.49
C VAL A 102 3.38 2.17 12.80
N GLU A 103 3.37 1.76 14.07
CA GLU A 103 3.88 0.47 14.51
C GLU A 103 2.71 -0.48 14.73
N VAL A 104 2.67 -1.57 14.00
CA VAL A 104 1.56 -2.51 14.01
C VAL A 104 2.01 -3.94 14.31
N ASP A 105 1.10 -4.71 14.93
CA ASP A 105 1.29 -6.13 15.20
C ASP A 105 1.13 -6.92 13.88
N THR A 106 2.11 -7.74 13.55
CA THR A 106 2.11 -8.53 12.32
C THR A 106 1.03 -9.61 12.27
N LYS A 107 0.51 -10.03 13.43
CA LYS A 107 -0.60 -11.00 13.50
C LYS A 107 -1.92 -10.47 12.94
N SER A 108 -2.04 -9.15 12.83
CA SER A 108 -3.21 -8.50 12.23
C SER A 108 -2.98 -8.01 10.81
N LEU A 109 -1.80 -8.32 10.22
CA LEU A 109 -1.49 -7.99 8.83
C LEU A 109 -1.94 -9.11 7.89
N TYR A 110 -2.43 -8.69 6.74
CA TYR A 110 -2.85 -9.52 5.62
C TYR A 110 -2.26 -8.98 4.32
N PRO A 111 -2.11 -9.78 3.27
CA PRO A 111 -1.69 -9.27 1.98
C PRO A 111 -2.73 -8.29 1.41
N ASP A 112 -2.28 -7.41 0.53
CA ASP A 112 -3.16 -6.61 -0.32
C ASP A 112 -3.78 -7.50 -1.41
N GLU A 113 -5.06 -7.36 -1.67
CA GLU A 113 -5.78 -8.13 -2.69
C GLU A 113 -5.21 -7.93 -4.11
N ASP A 114 -4.70 -6.73 -4.39
CA ASP A 114 -4.04 -6.43 -5.66
C ASP A 114 -2.74 -7.22 -5.83
N PHE A 115 -1.99 -7.44 -4.72
CA PHE A 115 -0.83 -8.32 -4.75
C PHE A 115 -1.23 -9.76 -5.07
N MET A 116 -2.26 -10.26 -4.44
CA MET A 116 -2.72 -11.64 -4.64
C MET A 116 -3.17 -11.88 -6.09
N GLU A 117 -3.90 -10.93 -6.68
CA GLU A 117 -4.28 -10.99 -8.09
C GLU A 117 -3.05 -10.97 -9.00
N GLN A 118 -2.10 -10.05 -8.78
CA GLN A 118 -0.88 -9.97 -9.59
C GLN A 118 -0.02 -11.23 -9.50
N ALA A 119 0.12 -11.80 -8.31
CA ALA A 119 0.93 -13.00 -8.06
C ALA A 119 0.35 -14.26 -8.72
N THR A 120 -0.95 -14.28 -8.98
CA THR A 120 -1.65 -15.46 -9.47
C THR A 120 -2.09 -15.37 -10.94
N ARG A 121 -2.13 -14.15 -11.51
CA ARG A 121 -2.69 -13.91 -12.86
C ARG A 121 -2.05 -14.72 -13.99
N ASN A 122 -0.77 -15.05 -13.89
CA ASN A 122 -0.04 -15.81 -14.91
C ASN A 122 0.09 -17.31 -14.57
N SER A 123 -0.52 -17.78 -13.50
CA SER A 123 -0.51 -19.17 -13.11
C SER A 123 -1.60 -19.93 -13.83
N ALA A 124 -1.28 -20.94 -14.65
CA ALA A 124 -2.26 -21.77 -15.34
C ALA A 124 -3.25 -22.41 -14.36
N MET A 125 -2.76 -22.90 -13.22
CA MET A 125 -3.60 -23.51 -12.18
C MET A 125 -4.63 -22.52 -11.61
N TRP A 126 -4.23 -21.25 -11.37
CA TRP A 126 -5.15 -20.23 -10.90
C TRP A 126 -6.14 -19.79 -11.98
N GLN A 127 -5.69 -19.69 -13.22
CA GLN A 127 -6.58 -19.38 -14.34
C GLN A 127 -7.65 -20.46 -14.52
N ASP A 128 -7.27 -21.74 -14.47
CA ASP A 128 -8.21 -22.85 -14.53
C ASP A 128 -9.22 -22.81 -13.38
N TYR A 129 -8.74 -22.52 -12.16
CA TYR A 129 -9.61 -22.37 -11.00
C TYR A 129 -10.59 -21.21 -11.18
N PHE A 130 -10.12 -20.02 -11.54
CA PHE A 130 -10.97 -18.83 -11.72
C PHE A 130 -11.98 -19.03 -12.87
N MET A 131 -11.57 -19.66 -13.96
CA MET A 131 -12.50 -20.08 -15.02
C MET A 131 -13.61 -20.97 -14.48
N SER A 132 -13.26 -21.95 -13.65
CA SER A 132 -14.23 -22.91 -13.09
C SER A 132 -15.29 -22.28 -12.19
N ILE A 133 -14.99 -21.11 -11.60
CA ILE A 133 -15.90 -20.35 -10.72
C ILE A 133 -16.45 -19.06 -11.36
N GLY A 134 -16.15 -18.81 -12.65
CA GLY A 134 -16.65 -17.64 -13.39
C GLY A 134 -15.99 -16.31 -13.02
N HIS A 135 -14.75 -16.34 -12.54
CA HIS A 135 -13.97 -15.16 -12.12
C HIS A 135 -12.80 -14.90 -13.09
N GLU A 136 -13.08 -14.73 -14.37
CA GLU A 136 -12.06 -14.69 -15.41
C GLU A 136 -11.38 -13.31 -15.54
N ASP A 137 -12.08 -12.23 -15.21
CA ASP A 137 -11.53 -10.89 -15.29
C ASP A 137 -10.76 -10.48 -14.03
N MET A 138 -9.94 -9.45 -14.16
CA MET A 138 -9.11 -8.93 -13.07
C MET A 138 -9.95 -8.46 -11.87
N THR A 139 -11.07 -7.81 -12.11
CA THR A 139 -11.95 -7.29 -11.06
C THR A 139 -12.50 -8.44 -10.20
N ALA A 140 -13.08 -9.46 -10.87
CA ALA A 140 -13.62 -10.62 -10.18
C ALA A 140 -12.56 -11.40 -9.40
N ARG A 141 -11.32 -11.52 -9.92
CA ARG A 141 -10.21 -12.15 -9.21
C ARG A 141 -9.78 -11.37 -7.98
N THR A 142 -9.67 -10.04 -8.10
CA THR A 142 -9.31 -9.19 -6.95
C THR A 142 -10.41 -9.23 -5.89
N GLU A 143 -11.68 -9.22 -6.28
CA GLU A 143 -12.81 -9.38 -5.36
C GLU A 143 -12.79 -10.72 -4.65
N TYR A 144 -12.44 -11.79 -5.36
CA TYR A 144 -12.26 -13.10 -4.73
C TYR A 144 -11.19 -13.07 -3.64
N PHE A 145 -10.01 -12.51 -3.91
CA PHE A 145 -8.96 -12.40 -2.90
C PHE A 145 -9.37 -11.49 -1.75
N ARG A 146 -10.00 -10.34 -2.04
CA ARG A 146 -10.54 -9.45 -1.02
C ARG A 146 -11.49 -10.20 -0.06
N ASP A 147 -12.41 -10.99 -0.59
CA ASP A 147 -13.44 -11.65 0.20
C ASP A 147 -12.88 -12.87 0.97
N ASN A 148 -11.78 -13.45 0.51
CA ASN A 148 -11.12 -14.61 1.10
C ASN A 148 -9.74 -14.29 1.72
N ILE A 149 -9.43 -13.03 1.97
CA ILE A 149 -8.09 -12.58 2.37
C ILE A 149 -7.56 -13.26 3.64
N SER A 150 -8.45 -13.66 4.55
CA SER A 150 -8.09 -14.34 5.78
C SER A 150 -7.41 -15.71 5.57
N GLU A 151 -7.60 -16.32 4.41
CA GLU A 151 -6.94 -17.58 4.05
C GLU A 151 -5.47 -17.40 3.64
N PHE A 152 -5.06 -16.16 3.38
CA PHE A 152 -3.77 -15.79 2.82
C PHE A 152 -2.91 -14.96 3.78
N GLN A 153 -3.20 -14.95 5.06
CA GLN A 153 -2.51 -14.10 6.05
C GLN A 153 -0.99 -14.18 5.95
N ASP A 154 -0.42 -15.37 5.80
CA ASP A 154 1.03 -15.58 5.75
C ASP A 154 1.71 -14.87 4.55
N ASP A 155 0.93 -14.42 3.56
CA ASP A 155 1.44 -13.75 2.37
C ASP A 155 1.61 -12.22 2.54
N TYR A 156 1.31 -11.64 3.71
CA TYR A 156 1.50 -10.21 3.95
C TYR A 156 2.96 -9.77 3.77
N THR A 157 3.92 -10.63 4.12
CA THR A 157 5.34 -10.36 3.94
C THR A 157 5.72 -10.25 2.48
N ASN A 158 5.19 -11.14 1.63
CA ASN A 158 5.35 -11.10 0.19
C ASN A 158 4.67 -9.86 -0.41
N SER A 159 3.46 -9.54 0.05
CA SER A 159 2.74 -8.34 -0.37
C SER A 159 3.54 -7.06 -0.08
N LEU A 160 4.09 -6.91 1.14
CA LEU A 160 4.96 -5.80 1.50
C LEU A 160 6.27 -5.78 0.70
N LYS A 161 6.84 -6.95 0.43
CA LYS A 161 8.10 -7.10 -0.27
C LYS A 161 7.97 -6.72 -1.74
N TYR A 162 6.90 -7.13 -2.42
CA TYR A 162 6.79 -7.05 -3.88
C TYR A 162 5.83 -5.98 -4.37
N LEU A 163 4.72 -5.74 -3.69
CA LEU A 163 3.79 -4.65 -4.00
C LEU A 163 4.08 -3.41 -3.14
N GLY A 164 4.53 -3.60 -1.91
CA GLY A 164 4.76 -2.52 -0.96
C GLY A 164 3.56 -2.17 -0.10
N ASN A 165 2.47 -2.92 -0.18
CA ASN A 165 1.23 -2.69 0.56
C ASN A 165 0.84 -3.91 1.40
N ALA A 166 0.05 -3.68 2.44
CA ALA A 166 -0.60 -4.70 3.24
C ALA A 166 -1.88 -4.15 3.88
N CYS A 167 -2.77 -5.03 4.30
CA CYS A 167 -3.99 -4.68 5.02
C CYS A 167 -3.84 -5.03 6.50
N TYR A 168 -4.32 -4.16 7.39
CA TYR A 168 -4.39 -4.39 8.82
C TYR A 168 -5.85 -4.57 9.23
N LEU A 169 -6.16 -5.68 9.88
CA LEU A 169 -7.53 -5.99 10.33
C LEU A 169 -7.87 -5.19 11.59
N GLY A 170 -8.94 -4.40 11.51
CA GLY A 170 -9.45 -3.59 12.60
C GLY A 170 -8.78 -2.22 12.73
N GLU A 171 -8.89 -1.63 13.90
CA GLU A 171 -8.43 -0.28 14.22
C GLU A 171 -6.96 -0.27 14.63
N ILE A 172 -6.21 0.74 14.20
CA ILE A 172 -4.87 1.05 14.67
C ILE A 172 -4.99 2.20 15.66
N LYS A 173 -4.70 1.92 16.92
CA LYS A 173 -4.88 2.87 18.02
C LYS A 173 -3.94 4.08 17.92
N PRO A 174 -4.30 5.25 18.53
CA PRO A 174 -3.46 6.46 18.49
C PRO A 174 -2.03 6.24 18.98
N GLU A 175 -1.83 5.44 20.02
CA GLU A 175 -0.49 5.14 20.57
C GLU A 175 0.42 4.37 19.62
N SER A 176 -0.13 3.75 18.60
CA SER A 176 0.61 3.08 17.53
C SER A 176 1.16 4.07 16.49
N ILE A 177 0.64 5.30 16.44
CA ILE A 177 1.12 6.36 15.56
C ILE A 177 2.38 6.95 16.18
N LYS A 178 3.53 6.71 15.55
CA LYS A 178 4.83 7.14 16.08
C LYS A 178 5.14 8.59 15.72
N ARG A 179 4.77 9.01 14.54
CA ARG A 179 4.94 10.38 14.02
C ARG A 179 4.15 10.59 12.76
N TYR A 180 4.04 11.84 12.33
CA TYR A 180 3.45 12.21 11.05
C TYR A 180 4.23 13.35 10.38
N SER A 181 4.03 13.50 9.08
CA SER A 181 4.56 14.60 8.29
C SER A 181 3.47 15.19 7.42
N VAL A 182 3.34 16.52 7.44
CA VAL A 182 2.46 17.26 6.53
C VAL A 182 3.30 17.75 5.36
N LEU A 183 2.89 17.40 4.14
CA LEU A 183 3.62 17.74 2.92
C LEU A 183 3.05 18.99 2.26
N ASP A 184 3.89 19.74 1.57
CA ASP A 184 3.50 20.96 0.85
C ASP A 184 2.95 20.63 -0.55
N VAL A 185 1.62 20.72 -0.71
CA VAL A 185 0.93 20.46 -1.99
C VAL A 185 1.41 21.40 -3.11
N GLY A 186 1.65 22.66 -2.80
CA GLY A 186 2.10 23.63 -3.80
C GLY A 186 3.38 23.18 -4.49
N LYS A 187 4.34 22.70 -3.72
CA LYS A 187 5.60 22.17 -4.27
C LYS A 187 5.44 20.85 -5.03
N VAL A 188 4.44 20.08 -4.65
CA VAL A 188 4.13 18.79 -5.30
C VAL A 188 3.61 19.00 -6.73
N TRP A 189 2.80 20.03 -6.95
CA TRP A 189 2.09 20.25 -8.22
C TRP A 189 2.73 21.27 -9.16
N GLU A 190 3.69 22.07 -8.68
CA GLU A 190 4.23 23.24 -9.43
C GLU A 190 4.93 22.89 -10.76
N HIS A 191 5.40 21.66 -10.97
CA HIS A 191 6.34 21.40 -12.06
C HIS A 191 6.03 20.17 -12.92
N SER A 192 4.92 19.48 -12.75
CA SER A 192 4.62 18.28 -13.54
C SER A 192 3.15 17.97 -13.65
N ASP A 193 2.77 17.33 -14.74
CA ASP A 193 1.46 16.68 -14.85
C ASP A 193 1.28 15.71 -13.67
N PRO A 194 0.22 15.89 -12.87
CA PRO A 194 -0.03 15.05 -11.71
C PRO A 194 -0.05 13.55 -12.03
N THR A 195 -0.62 13.20 -13.18
CA THR A 195 -0.75 11.80 -13.63
C THR A 195 0.61 11.18 -13.90
N ILE A 196 1.49 11.90 -14.59
CA ILE A 196 2.86 11.44 -14.89
C ILE A 196 3.67 11.31 -13.60
N THR A 197 3.52 12.27 -12.70
CA THR A 197 4.21 12.26 -11.43
C THR A 197 3.77 11.07 -10.56
N LEU A 198 2.46 10.81 -10.47
CA LEU A 198 1.91 9.67 -9.74
C LEU A 198 2.33 8.32 -10.34
N MET A 199 2.39 8.23 -11.67
CA MET A 199 2.91 7.03 -12.36
C MET A 199 4.39 6.81 -12.07
N ASN A 200 5.19 7.87 -12.06
CA ASN A 200 6.62 7.78 -11.71
C ASN A 200 6.83 7.30 -10.28
N TYR A 201 5.98 7.69 -9.34
CA TYR A 201 6.01 7.15 -7.97
C TYR A 201 5.75 5.64 -7.94
N LYS A 202 4.79 5.14 -8.70
CA LYS A 202 4.53 3.70 -8.81
C LYS A 202 5.73 2.94 -9.39
N ILE A 203 6.35 3.48 -10.44
CA ILE A 203 7.50 2.87 -11.12
C ILE A 203 8.75 2.90 -10.23
N LEU A 204 8.94 3.97 -9.47
CA LEU A 204 10.10 4.17 -8.60
C LEU A 204 9.87 3.69 -7.16
N GLY A 205 8.78 2.97 -6.89
CA GLY A 205 8.34 2.62 -5.54
C GLY A 205 9.43 2.01 -4.65
N SER A 206 10.27 1.12 -5.19
CA SER A 206 11.37 0.52 -4.42
C SER A 206 12.54 1.49 -4.17
N LYS A 207 12.84 2.39 -5.11
CA LYS A 207 13.83 3.46 -4.93
C LYS A 207 13.33 4.51 -3.95
N TYR A 208 12.06 4.80 -4.00
CA TYR A 208 11.35 5.69 -3.12
C TYR A 208 11.39 5.26 -1.64
N ARG A 209 11.36 3.97 -1.34
CA ARG A 209 11.46 3.47 0.05
C ARG A 209 12.67 4.02 0.81
N LYS A 210 13.84 4.09 0.17
CA LYS A 210 15.08 4.60 0.78
C LYS A 210 15.05 6.12 0.94
N LEU A 211 14.54 6.82 -0.06
CA LEU A 211 14.44 8.28 -0.05
C LEU A 211 13.38 8.76 0.93
N SER A 212 12.21 8.13 0.97
CA SER A 212 11.12 8.54 1.85
C SER A 212 11.47 8.42 3.33
N LYS A 213 12.18 7.36 3.75
CA LYS A 213 12.60 7.20 5.15
C LYS A 213 13.55 8.29 5.61
N LYS A 214 14.48 8.73 4.76
CA LYS A 214 15.47 9.73 5.14
C LYS A 214 14.92 11.15 5.04
N THR A 215 14.19 11.45 3.99
CA THR A 215 13.85 12.81 3.58
C THR A 215 12.46 13.24 4.00
N MET A 216 11.51 12.32 4.11
CA MET A 216 10.16 12.60 4.55
C MET A 216 10.10 13.21 5.96
N TRP A 217 11.06 12.84 6.82
CA TRP A 217 11.14 13.32 8.21
C TRP A 217 12.10 14.50 8.40
N GLU A 218 12.96 14.78 7.44
CA GLU A 218 13.91 15.91 7.51
C GLU A 218 13.35 17.18 6.85
N LYS A 219 12.59 17.04 5.78
CA LYS A 219 11.95 18.15 5.05
C LYS A 219 10.68 17.67 4.36
N PRO A 220 9.65 18.53 4.25
CA PRO A 220 8.58 18.30 3.26
C PRO A 220 9.22 18.28 1.86
N LEU A 221 9.10 17.18 1.16
CA LEU A 221 9.67 17.04 -0.17
C LEU A 221 8.68 17.51 -1.23
N SER A 222 9.19 18.23 -2.22
CA SER A 222 8.51 18.24 -3.50
C SER A 222 8.68 16.88 -4.18
N ILE A 223 7.68 16.46 -4.94
CA ILE A 223 7.76 15.25 -5.77
C ILE A 223 8.96 15.29 -6.71
N ASN A 224 9.26 16.46 -7.26
CA ASN A 224 10.41 16.67 -8.14
C ASN A 224 11.75 16.42 -7.42
N GLU A 225 11.89 16.78 -6.16
CA GLU A 225 13.12 16.50 -5.38
C GLU A 225 13.30 14.99 -5.17
N VAL A 226 12.21 14.23 -4.99
CA VAL A 226 12.28 12.78 -4.83
C VAL A 226 12.61 12.05 -6.15
N ILE A 227 12.06 12.53 -7.27
CA ILE A 227 12.19 11.87 -8.57
C ILE A 227 13.47 12.27 -9.30
N PHE A 228 13.88 13.53 -9.21
CA PHE A 228 14.92 14.10 -10.09
C PHE A 228 16.26 14.40 -9.42
N ASN A 229 16.36 14.39 -8.09
CA ASN A 229 17.67 14.43 -7.42
C ASN A 229 18.34 13.05 -7.50
N LYS A 230 18.70 12.71 -8.73
CA LYS A 230 19.66 11.66 -9.06
C LYS A 230 21.01 12.34 -9.28
N GLU A 231 21.78 12.48 -8.23
CA GLU A 231 23.25 12.51 -8.30
C GLU A 231 23.81 11.77 -7.11
#